data_2f8ca9f445669a34a974343882dd8e65
#
_entry.id   2f8ca9f445669a34a974343882dd8e65
#
_cell.length_a   1.000
_cell.length_b   1.000
_cell.length_c   1.000
_cell.angle_alpha   90.00
_cell.angle_beta   90.00
_cell.angle_gamma   90.00
#
_symmetry.space_group_name_H-M   'P 1'
#
loop_
_entity.id
_entity.type
_entity.pdbx_description
1 polymer ?
#
loop_
_entity_poly.entity_id
_entity_poly.type
_entity_poly.pdbx_seq_one_letter_code
_entity_poly.pdbx_strand_id
1 'polypeptide(L)'
;MNNNDHSATLTRRAALLGAGGATVFSVLAGRLYYLQVTEAEDYTALSEENRFNYNIIVPSRGRILDRNGTALAINKQDYRLIIVPEQVKDMDQALESVSEIVPLSPRTRSRIIQDARENASFVPILVEDHLDWKSFAALNLRTPEFPGVIPQVGEGRSYPHKGLFSHTLGYVGRAGPGDIAEDKDPLLRQPTFRIGKTGVEAAVEKKLRGKAGRLKVEVNAVGRIVREWPEPKDRAIPGKDVWLTLDADLQARAAELFEEDSGGAAVVAVMTGELRTLLSMPTFDGNS
;
A
#
# COMPACT_ATOMS: atom_id res chain seq x y z
N MET A 1 -78.03 38.74 -14.02
CA MET A 1 -76.71 38.91 -14.61
C MET A 1 -75.75 38.00 -13.87
N ASN A 2 -75.51 37.07 -14.41
CA ASN A 2 -74.67 35.91 -14.76
C ASN A 2 -73.54 35.63 -13.77
N ASN A 3 -73.87 34.84 -12.69
CA ASN A 3 -72.85 34.14 -11.84
C ASN A 3 -72.31 32.87 -12.52
N ASN A 4 -72.88 32.42 -13.63
CA ASN A 4 -72.50 31.18 -14.30
C ASN A 4 -71.25 31.30 -15.22
N ASP A 5 -70.93 32.52 -15.71
CA ASP A 5 -69.80 32.71 -16.62
C ASP A 5 -68.42 32.67 -15.89
N HIS A 6 -68.39 33.10 -14.62
CA HIS A 6 -67.15 33.05 -13.83
C HIS A 6 -66.80 31.66 -13.38
N SER A 7 -67.83 30.84 -13.09
CA SER A 7 -67.58 29.42 -12.68
C SER A 7 -67.04 28.58 -13.86
N ALA A 8 -67.57 28.83 -15.08
CA ALA A 8 -67.14 28.15 -16.31
C ALA A 8 -65.67 28.51 -16.70
N THR A 9 -65.28 29.77 -16.53
CA THR A 9 -63.94 30.24 -16.84
C THR A 9 -62.87 29.73 -15.76
N LEU A 10 -63.28 29.73 -14.51
CA LEU A 10 -62.46 29.15 -13.41
C LEU A 10 -62.28 27.64 -13.60
N THR A 11 -63.33 26.92 -13.97
CA THR A 11 -63.30 25.49 -14.23
C THR A 11 -62.42 25.15 -15.44
N ARG A 12 -62.47 25.92 -16.50
CA ARG A 12 -61.60 25.76 -17.69
C ARG A 12 -60.10 25.97 -17.34
N ARG A 13 -59.81 27.03 -16.57
CA ARG A 13 -58.44 27.30 -16.10
C ARG A 13 -57.94 26.20 -15.18
N ALA A 14 -58.75 25.76 -14.26
CA ALA A 14 -58.41 24.62 -13.36
C ALA A 14 -58.19 23.32 -14.16
N ALA A 15 -59.02 23.07 -15.18
CA ALA A 15 -58.86 21.92 -16.07
C ALA A 15 -57.55 21.96 -16.88
N LEU A 16 -57.19 23.16 -17.41
CA LEU A 16 -55.91 23.33 -18.12
C LEU A 16 -54.69 23.15 -17.21
N LEU A 17 -54.72 23.69 -15.99
CA LEU A 17 -53.67 23.51 -15.01
C LEU A 17 -53.58 22.04 -14.56
N GLY A 18 -54.72 21.39 -14.35
CA GLY A 18 -54.75 19.95 -14.03
C GLY A 18 -54.24 19.07 -15.16
N ALA A 19 -54.62 19.36 -16.42
CA ALA A 19 -54.08 18.64 -17.57
C ALA A 19 -52.58 18.84 -17.76
N GLY A 20 -52.10 20.10 -17.60
CA GLY A 20 -50.68 20.41 -17.62
C GLY A 20 -49.91 19.67 -16.53
N GLY A 21 -50.43 19.68 -15.31
CA GLY A 21 -49.85 18.94 -14.19
C GLY A 21 -49.83 17.41 -14.42
N ALA A 22 -50.91 16.84 -14.94
CA ALA A 22 -51.01 15.44 -15.27
C ALA A 22 -50.01 15.02 -16.38
N THR A 23 -49.83 15.89 -17.39
CA THR A 23 -48.86 15.66 -18.46
C THR A 23 -47.41 15.62 -17.91
N VAL A 24 -47.05 16.62 -17.09
CA VAL A 24 -45.73 16.67 -16.45
C VAL A 24 -45.52 15.44 -15.55
N PHE A 25 -46.52 15.07 -14.76
CA PHE A 25 -46.45 13.90 -13.91
C PHE A 25 -46.31 12.60 -14.71
N SER A 26 -47.03 12.47 -15.83
CA SER A 26 -46.90 11.27 -16.71
C SER A 26 -45.53 11.18 -17.36
N VAL A 27 -44.91 12.28 -17.77
CA VAL A 27 -43.55 12.29 -18.31
C VAL A 27 -42.55 11.91 -17.24
N LEU A 28 -42.70 12.45 -16.01
CA LEU A 28 -41.84 12.08 -14.88
C LEU A 28 -41.99 10.62 -14.48
N ALA A 29 -43.24 10.13 -14.40
CA ALA A 29 -43.53 8.72 -14.12
C ALA A 29 -42.95 7.79 -15.20
N GLY A 30 -43.09 8.14 -16.46
CA GLY A 30 -42.50 7.41 -17.58
C GLY A 30 -40.97 7.39 -17.52
N ARG A 31 -40.35 8.53 -17.18
CA ARG A 31 -38.91 8.61 -17.02
C ARG A 31 -38.43 7.80 -15.81
N LEU A 32 -39.18 7.85 -14.71
CA LEU A 32 -38.88 7.08 -13.52
C LEU A 32 -38.96 5.58 -13.78
N TYR A 33 -40.03 5.15 -14.49
CA TYR A 33 -40.18 3.75 -14.91
C TYR A 33 -39.03 3.32 -15.81
N TYR A 34 -38.65 4.12 -16.79
CA TYR A 34 -37.51 3.83 -17.67
C TYR A 34 -36.22 3.63 -16.90
N LEU A 35 -35.90 4.55 -15.97
CA LEU A 35 -34.69 4.46 -15.15
C LEU A 35 -34.70 3.28 -14.14
N GLN A 36 -35.90 2.98 -13.56
CA GLN A 36 -36.01 1.95 -12.52
C GLN A 36 -36.25 0.53 -13.04
N VAL A 37 -36.72 0.38 -14.26
CA VAL A 37 -37.07 -0.93 -14.83
C VAL A 37 -36.18 -1.26 -16.01
N THR A 38 -36.03 -0.35 -16.97
CA THR A 38 -35.30 -0.65 -18.22
C THR A 38 -33.78 -0.52 -18.06
N GLU A 39 -33.33 0.49 -17.31
CA GLU A 39 -31.91 0.74 -17.04
C GLU A 39 -31.49 0.36 -15.60
N ALA A 40 -32.36 -0.32 -14.86
CA ALA A 40 -32.14 -0.66 -13.46
C ALA A 40 -30.87 -1.51 -13.25
N GLU A 41 -30.62 -2.47 -14.13
CA GLU A 41 -29.45 -3.32 -14.05
C GLU A 41 -28.16 -2.53 -14.25
N ASP A 42 -28.12 -1.62 -15.22
CA ASP A 42 -26.95 -0.78 -15.50
C ASP A 42 -26.66 0.21 -14.36
N TYR A 43 -27.70 0.87 -13.86
CA TYR A 43 -27.54 1.79 -12.72
C TYR A 43 -27.22 1.06 -11.40
N THR A 44 -27.72 -0.17 -11.22
CA THR A 44 -27.37 -1.00 -10.06
C THR A 44 -25.92 -1.45 -10.16
N ALA A 45 -25.47 -1.89 -11.34
CA ALA A 45 -24.09 -2.28 -11.58
C ALA A 45 -23.12 -1.10 -11.34
N LEU A 46 -23.43 0.08 -11.88
CA LEU A 46 -22.64 1.31 -11.64
C LEU A 46 -22.65 1.74 -10.16
N SER A 47 -23.78 1.59 -9.48
CA SER A 47 -23.89 1.88 -8.04
C SER A 47 -23.06 0.90 -7.21
N GLU A 48 -23.10 -0.39 -7.54
CA GLU A 48 -22.28 -1.40 -6.88
C GLU A 48 -20.79 -1.19 -7.17
N GLU A 49 -20.41 -0.87 -8.39
CA GLU A 49 -19.02 -0.57 -8.76
C GLU A 49 -18.47 0.65 -8.01
N ASN A 50 -19.29 1.68 -7.83
CA ASN A 50 -18.90 2.86 -7.04
C ASN A 50 -18.93 2.64 -5.52
N ARG A 51 -19.73 1.67 -5.03
CA ARG A 51 -19.89 1.37 -3.60
C ARG A 51 -18.80 0.45 -3.08
N PHE A 52 -18.29 -0.45 -3.92
CA PHE A 52 -17.30 -1.44 -3.54
C PHE A 52 -15.96 -1.18 -4.20
N ASN A 53 -14.94 -1.20 -3.37
CA ASN A 53 -13.56 -1.13 -3.81
C ASN A 53 -12.79 -2.35 -3.28
N TYR A 54 -11.53 -2.49 -3.68
CA TYR A 54 -10.68 -3.57 -3.20
C TYR A 54 -9.48 -3.01 -2.46
N ASN A 55 -9.38 -3.36 -1.17
CA ASN A 55 -8.16 -3.13 -0.41
C ASN A 55 -7.14 -4.22 -0.75
N ILE A 56 -5.90 -3.83 -1.00
CA ILE A 56 -4.82 -4.72 -1.40
C ILE A 56 -4.20 -5.34 -0.16
N ILE A 57 -4.21 -6.68 -0.11
CA ILE A 57 -3.51 -7.45 0.91
C ILE A 57 -2.10 -7.73 0.39
N VAL A 58 -1.11 -7.16 1.06
CA VAL A 58 0.30 -7.34 0.72
C VAL A 58 0.73 -8.76 1.10
N PRO A 59 1.31 -9.55 0.17
CA PRO A 59 1.83 -10.87 0.47
C PRO A 59 3.17 -10.77 1.21
N SER A 60 3.48 -11.77 2.03
CA SER A 60 4.82 -11.93 2.60
C SER A 60 5.82 -12.24 1.50
N ARG A 61 7.00 -11.59 1.54
CA ARG A 61 8.08 -11.77 0.57
C ARG A 61 8.78 -13.11 0.79
N GLY A 62 9.15 -13.83 -0.29
CA GLY A 62 9.93 -15.05 -0.23
C GLY A 62 11.29 -14.85 0.47
N ARG A 63 11.78 -15.87 1.13
CA ARG A 63 13.11 -15.86 1.75
C ARG A 63 14.19 -16.10 0.71
N ILE A 64 15.42 -15.64 1.01
CA ILE A 64 16.61 -16.02 0.25
C ILE A 64 17.46 -16.87 1.18
N LEU A 65 17.80 -18.04 0.71
CA LEU A 65 18.52 -19.06 1.46
C LEU A 65 19.84 -19.38 0.74
N ASP A 66 20.85 -19.75 1.49
CA ASP A 66 22.07 -20.33 0.94
C ASP A 66 21.85 -21.78 0.49
N ARG A 67 22.88 -22.43 0.01
CA ARG A 67 22.84 -23.84 -0.43
C ARG A 67 22.50 -24.84 0.67
N ASN A 68 22.77 -24.50 1.93
CA ASN A 68 22.59 -25.34 3.11
C ASN A 68 21.24 -25.03 3.82
N GLY A 69 20.49 -24.04 3.36
CA GLY A 69 19.24 -23.59 3.99
C GLY A 69 19.43 -22.50 5.03
N THR A 70 20.64 -21.96 5.15
CA THR A 70 20.91 -20.81 6.02
C THR A 70 20.22 -19.58 5.46
N ALA A 71 19.51 -18.85 6.31
CA ALA A 71 18.72 -17.69 5.89
C ALA A 71 19.62 -16.47 5.63
N LEU A 72 19.67 -16.03 4.38
CA LEU A 72 20.43 -14.84 3.95
C LEU A 72 19.57 -13.58 3.97
N ALA A 73 18.27 -13.69 3.62
CA ALA A 73 17.29 -12.63 3.76
C ALA A 73 15.94 -13.20 4.17
N ILE A 74 15.35 -12.62 5.20
CA ILE A 74 14.07 -13.02 5.81
C ILE A 74 13.17 -11.82 6.01
N ASN A 75 11.90 -12.10 6.36
CA ASN A 75 11.00 -11.07 6.85
C ASN A 75 11.01 -11.08 8.37
N LYS A 76 11.05 -9.90 8.96
CA LYS A 76 10.89 -9.68 10.41
C LYS A 76 9.69 -8.79 10.64
N GLN A 77 9.08 -8.94 11.81
CA GLN A 77 8.11 -7.97 12.31
C GLN A 77 8.75 -6.60 12.36
N ASP A 78 8.07 -5.64 11.77
CA ASP A 78 8.50 -4.25 11.65
C ASP A 78 7.41 -3.34 12.17
N TYR A 79 7.81 -2.30 12.89
CA TYR A 79 6.91 -1.29 13.44
C TYR A 79 7.03 -0.03 12.62
N ARG A 80 5.90 0.51 12.23
CA ARG A 80 5.84 1.71 11.39
C ARG A 80 4.75 2.65 11.83
N LEU A 81 4.89 3.89 11.46
CA LEU A 81 3.92 4.93 11.70
C LEU A 81 3.34 5.41 10.40
N ILE A 82 2.02 5.40 10.30
CA ILE A 82 1.29 6.02 9.19
C ILE A 82 0.46 7.18 9.69
N ILE A 83 0.15 8.12 8.80
CA ILE A 83 -0.76 9.23 9.06
C ILE A 83 -1.83 9.27 7.97
N VAL A 84 -3.09 9.46 8.38
CA VAL A 84 -4.23 9.64 7.49
C VAL A 84 -4.61 11.11 7.51
N PRO A 85 -4.28 11.90 6.46
CA PRO A 85 -4.43 13.36 6.47
C PRO A 85 -5.82 13.85 6.81
N GLU A 86 -6.86 13.15 6.35
CA GLU A 86 -8.26 13.49 6.60
C GLU A 86 -8.65 13.51 8.08
N GLN A 87 -7.99 12.70 8.90
CA GLN A 87 -8.24 12.59 10.34
C GLN A 87 -7.44 13.59 11.15
N VAL A 88 -6.49 14.30 10.51
CA VAL A 88 -5.60 15.26 11.15
C VAL A 88 -6.12 16.67 10.91
N LYS A 89 -6.33 17.44 11.99
CA LYS A 89 -6.79 18.83 11.89
C LYS A 89 -5.68 19.79 11.47
N ASP A 90 -4.51 19.61 12.05
CA ASP A 90 -3.31 20.40 11.79
C ASP A 90 -2.12 19.45 11.62
N MET A 91 -1.62 19.35 10.38
CA MET A 91 -0.54 18.44 10.00
C MET A 91 0.79 18.83 10.66
N ASP A 92 1.08 20.12 10.76
CA ASP A 92 2.33 20.60 11.33
C ASP A 92 2.38 20.31 12.83
N GLN A 93 1.28 20.55 13.55
CA GLN A 93 1.15 20.24 14.97
C GLN A 93 1.24 18.73 15.23
N ALA A 94 0.58 17.91 14.40
CA ALA A 94 0.64 16.46 14.53
C ALA A 94 2.06 15.93 14.35
N LEU A 95 2.78 16.41 13.33
CA LEU A 95 4.17 16.02 13.07
C LEU A 95 5.13 16.52 14.15
N GLU A 96 4.86 17.68 14.76
CA GLU A 96 5.64 18.18 15.88
C GLU A 96 5.48 17.29 17.11
N SER A 97 4.24 16.96 17.45
CA SER A 97 3.92 16.06 18.57
C SER A 97 4.50 14.65 18.37
N VAL A 98 4.45 14.11 17.14
CA VAL A 98 5.11 12.85 16.79
C VAL A 98 6.64 12.97 16.97
N SER A 99 7.22 14.12 16.63
CA SER A 99 8.67 14.33 16.70
C SER A 99 9.22 14.31 18.14
N GLU A 100 8.37 14.48 19.16
CA GLU A 100 8.75 14.29 20.55
C GLU A 100 9.09 12.83 20.89
N ILE A 101 8.51 11.88 20.15
CA ILE A 101 8.69 10.43 20.38
C ILE A 101 9.63 9.85 19.33
N VAL A 102 9.42 10.22 18.07
CA VAL A 102 10.19 9.75 16.90
C VAL A 102 10.80 10.96 16.21
N PRO A 103 12.12 11.17 16.32
CA PRO A 103 12.77 12.33 15.70
C PRO A 103 12.59 12.32 14.19
N LEU A 104 11.86 13.28 13.65
CA LEU A 104 11.62 13.42 12.21
C LEU A 104 12.59 14.44 11.60
N SER A 105 13.31 14.02 10.57
CA SER A 105 14.19 14.95 9.83
C SER A 105 13.36 16.03 9.10
N PRO A 106 13.93 17.23 8.85
CA PRO A 106 13.25 18.25 8.03
C PRO A 106 12.84 17.74 6.64
N ARG A 107 13.64 16.85 6.06
CA ARG A 107 13.33 16.21 4.76
C ARG A 107 12.12 15.30 4.88
N THR A 108 12.05 14.49 5.92
CA THR A 108 10.90 13.61 6.19
C THR A 108 9.62 14.42 6.37
N ARG A 109 9.66 15.50 7.17
CA ARG A 109 8.50 16.40 7.34
C ARG A 109 8.04 17.00 6.00
N SER A 110 8.96 17.55 5.22
CA SER A 110 8.63 18.13 3.90
C SER A 110 8.01 17.10 2.96
N ARG A 111 8.54 15.88 2.93
CA ARG A 111 8.00 14.77 2.13
C ARG A 111 6.57 14.43 2.56
N ILE A 112 6.30 14.28 3.85
CA ILE A 112 4.96 13.94 4.36
C ILE A 112 3.95 15.03 3.98
N ILE A 113 4.31 16.31 4.13
CA ILE A 113 3.45 17.43 3.77
C ILE A 113 3.19 17.46 2.26
N GLN A 114 4.19 17.15 1.44
CA GLN A 114 4.04 17.05 -0.01
C GLN A 114 3.14 15.87 -0.39
N ASP A 115 3.40 14.68 0.16
CA ASP A 115 2.58 13.48 -0.07
C ASP A 115 1.11 13.74 0.32
N ALA A 116 0.86 14.48 1.40
CA ALA A 116 -0.49 14.85 1.84
C ALA A 116 -1.21 15.82 0.89
N ARG A 117 -0.48 16.62 0.12
CA ARG A 117 -1.06 17.52 -0.88
C ARG A 117 -1.31 16.84 -2.23
N GLU A 118 -0.45 15.87 -2.59
CA GLU A 118 -0.51 15.20 -3.89
C GLU A 118 -1.49 14.02 -3.91
N ASN A 119 -1.76 13.41 -2.76
CA ASN A 119 -2.66 12.26 -2.65
C ASN A 119 -4.04 12.68 -2.10
N ALA A 120 -5.04 11.82 -2.30
CA ALA A 120 -6.34 11.99 -1.67
C ALA A 120 -6.21 11.91 -0.14
N SER A 121 -6.94 12.75 0.58
CA SER A 121 -6.81 12.94 2.04
C SER A 121 -7.04 11.68 2.89
N PHE A 122 -7.78 10.71 2.34
CA PHE A 122 -8.02 9.41 2.99
C PHE A 122 -6.91 8.39 2.77
N VAL A 123 -5.94 8.65 1.88
CA VAL A 123 -4.82 7.74 1.59
C VAL A 123 -3.80 7.83 2.71
N PRO A 124 -3.47 6.70 3.37
CA PRO A 124 -2.45 6.69 4.40
C PRO A 124 -1.07 7.03 3.86
N ILE A 125 -0.33 7.86 4.58
CA ILE A 125 1.05 8.25 4.27
C ILE A 125 1.97 7.61 5.29
N LEU A 126 3.04 6.98 4.82
CA LEU A 126 4.07 6.43 5.70
C LEU A 126 4.94 7.58 6.26
N VAL A 127 4.89 7.73 7.57
CA VAL A 127 5.72 8.72 8.30
C VAL A 127 7.12 8.16 8.51
N GLU A 128 7.22 7.03 9.19
CA GLU A 128 8.48 6.35 9.51
C GLU A 128 8.28 4.84 9.52
N ASP A 129 9.29 4.09 9.10
CA ASP A 129 9.39 2.64 9.21
C ASP A 129 10.59 2.27 10.11
N HIS A 130 10.68 0.99 10.45
CA HIS A 130 11.74 0.46 11.34
C HIS A 130 11.79 1.11 12.73
N LEU A 131 10.60 1.43 13.30
CA LEU A 131 10.53 1.95 14.65
C LEU A 131 11.02 0.88 15.65
N ASP A 132 11.69 1.33 16.68
CA ASP A 132 11.98 0.47 17.83
C ASP A 132 10.70 0.20 18.64
N TRP A 133 10.71 -0.87 19.40
CA TRP A 133 9.57 -1.26 20.24
C TRP A 133 9.16 -0.18 21.24
N LYS A 134 10.14 0.56 21.80
CA LYS A 134 9.88 1.59 22.81
C LYS A 134 9.10 2.76 22.19
N SER A 135 9.54 3.25 21.04
CA SER A 135 8.87 4.32 20.30
C SER A 135 7.48 3.89 19.83
N PHE A 136 7.36 2.66 19.29
CA PHE A 136 6.07 2.09 18.88
C PHE A 136 5.09 1.97 20.05
N ALA A 137 5.52 1.46 21.21
CA ALA A 137 4.70 1.36 22.40
C ALA A 137 4.27 2.74 22.94
N ALA A 138 5.19 3.70 22.95
CA ALA A 138 4.88 5.08 23.36
C ALA A 138 3.83 5.74 22.45
N LEU A 139 3.96 5.55 21.13
CA LEU A 139 2.96 6.03 20.16
C LEU A 139 1.60 5.39 20.37
N ASN A 140 1.56 4.05 20.60
CA ASN A 140 0.30 3.35 20.85
C ASN A 140 -0.42 3.86 22.11
N LEU A 141 0.31 4.14 23.18
CA LEU A 141 -0.26 4.68 24.42
C LEU A 141 -0.86 6.07 24.19
N ARG A 142 -0.25 6.87 23.33
CA ARG A 142 -0.65 8.26 23.05
C ARG A 142 -1.53 8.39 21.80
N THR A 143 -1.91 7.28 21.13
CA THR A 143 -2.79 7.31 19.95
C THR A 143 -4.05 8.17 20.13
N PRO A 144 -4.75 8.17 21.29
CA PRO A 144 -5.92 9.04 21.48
C PRO A 144 -5.60 10.54 21.41
N GLU A 145 -4.35 10.94 21.65
CA GLU A 145 -3.90 12.33 21.59
C GLU A 145 -3.62 12.79 20.15
N PHE A 146 -3.40 11.83 19.24
CA PHE A 146 -2.97 12.09 17.86
C PHE A 146 -3.97 11.52 16.84
N PRO A 147 -5.16 12.14 16.65
CA PRO A 147 -6.11 11.69 15.64
C PRO A 147 -5.45 11.60 14.26
N GLY A 148 -5.63 10.47 13.58
CA GLY A 148 -5.06 10.23 12.26
C GLY A 148 -3.63 9.71 12.23
N VAL A 149 -2.94 9.63 13.37
CA VAL A 149 -1.62 9.00 13.50
C VAL A 149 -1.82 7.56 13.98
N ILE A 150 -1.39 6.58 13.20
CA ILE A 150 -1.70 5.17 13.41
C ILE A 150 -0.40 4.35 13.41
N PRO A 151 0.05 3.90 14.59
CA PRO A 151 1.12 2.91 14.67
C PRO A 151 0.63 1.58 14.10
N GLN A 152 1.43 0.98 13.21
CA GLN A 152 1.11 -0.30 12.57
C GLN A 152 2.23 -1.31 12.74
N VAL A 153 1.84 -2.58 12.83
CA VAL A 153 2.74 -3.72 12.73
C VAL A 153 2.70 -4.23 11.30
N GLY A 154 3.86 -4.44 10.71
CA GLY A 154 4.02 -4.99 9.37
C GLY A 154 5.17 -5.97 9.30
N GLU A 155 5.59 -6.27 8.08
CA GLU A 155 6.80 -7.03 7.79
C GLU A 155 7.84 -6.12 7.15
N GLY A 156 9.07 -6.16 7.67
CA GLY A 156 10.25 -5.53 7.09
C GLY A 156 11.23 -6.57 6.60
N ARG A 157 12.06 -6.23 5.62
CA ARG A 157 13.15 -7.10 5.15
C ARG A 157 14.30 -7.07 6.14
N SER A 158 14.87 -8.22 6.44
CA SER A 158 16.02 -8.35 7.35
C SER A 158 17.08 -9.25 6.74
N TYR A 159 18.32 -8.80 6.86
CA TYR A 159 19.52 -9.51 6.41
C TYR A 159 20.32 -9.95 7.63
N PRO A 160 20.17 -11.21 8.10
CA PRO A 160 20.76 -11.68 9.37
C PRO A 160 22.29 -11.56 9.42
N HIS A 161 22.94 -11.70 8.27
CA HIS A 161 24.40 -11.62 8.13
C HIS A 161 24.90 -10.20 7.85
N LYS A 162 24.04 -9.17 8.07
CA LYS A 162 24.36 -7.75 7.87
C LYS A 162 24.97 -7.49 6.49
N GLY A 163 26.16 -6.86 6.46
CA GLY A 163 26.86 -6.50 5.24
C GLY A 163 27.48 -7.65 4.45
N LEU A 164 27.62 -8.84 5.03
CA LEU A 164 28.38 -9.93 4.42
C LEU A 164 27.96 -10.32 2.99
N PHE A 165 26.67 -10.14 2.68
CA PHE A 165 26.10 -10.44 1.37
C PHE A 165 25.54 -9.21 0.66
N SER A 166 25.79 -7.99 1.15
CA SER A 166 25.11 -6.77 0.69
C SER A 166 25.26 -6.54 -0.80
N HIS A 167 26.46 -6.72 -1.35
CA HIS A 167 26.71 -6.51 -2.79
C HIS A 167 26.06 -7.59 -3.66
N THR A 168 25.88 -8.80 -3.14
CA THR A 168 25.29 -9.92 -3.88
C THR A 168 23.76 -9.91 -3.75
N LEU A 169 23.26 -9.81 -2.53
CA LEU A 169 21.81 -9.79 -2.29
C LEU A 169 21.16 -8.48 -2.73
N GLY A 170 21.86 -7.37 -2.56
CA GLY A 170 21.30 -6.05 -2.71
C GLY A 170 20.40 -5.68 -1.54
N TYR A 171 19.42 -4.84 -1.79
CA TYR A 171 18.47 -4.35 -0.79
C TYR A 171 17.10 -4.11 -1.40
N VAL A 172 16.10 -3.95 -0.53
CA VAL A 172 14.74 -3.56 -0.91
C VAL A 172 14.49 -2.09 -0.61
N GLY A 173 13.63 -1.46 -1.40
CA GLY A 173 13.27 -0.06 -1.23
C GLY A 173 11.87 0.23 -1.74
N ARG A 174 11.39 1.46 -1.54
CA ARG A 174 10.09 1.89 -2.09
C ARG A 174 10.12 1.88 -3.62
N ALA A 175 8.98 1.53 -4.23
CA ALA A 175 8.80 1.69 -5.65
C ALA A 175 8.81 3.19 -6.01
N GLY A 176 9.63 3.56 -6.98
CA GLY A 176 9.65 4.91 -7.54
C GLY A 176 8.71 5.04 -8.73
N PRO A 177 8.52 6.27 -9.26
CA PRO A 177 7.67 6.49 -10.43
C PRO A 177 8.06 5.64 -11.65
N GLY A 178 9.37 5.41 -11.86
CA GLY A 178 9.87 4.55 -12.93
C GLY A 178 9.45 3.10 -12.78
N ASP A 179 9.58 2.54 -11.57
CA ASP A 179 9.19 1.16 -11.28
C ASP A 179 7.68 0.96 -11.51
N ILE A 180 6.86 1.95 -11.11
CA ILE A 180 5.39 1.93 -11.28
C ILE A 180 4.98 2.06 -12.76
N ALA A 181 5.76 2.80 -13.55
CA ALA A 181 5.50 2.96 -14.97
C ALA A 181 5.84 1.68 -15.76
N GLU A 182 6.90 0.98 -15.37
CA GLU A 182 7.36 -0.26 -15.99
C GLU A 182 6.49 -1.47 -15.60
N ASP A 183 6.16 -1.58 -14.31
CA ASP A 183 5.34 -2.67 -13.78
C ASP A 183 4.05 -2.12 -13.15
N LYS A 184 2.91 -2.40 -13.81
CA LYS A 184 1.59 -1.90 -13.40
C LYS A 184 0.98 -2.67 -12.22
N ASP A 185 1.74 -3.49 -11.51
CA ASP A 185 1.26 -4.23 -10.35
C ASP A 185 0.78 -3.26 -9.26
N PRO A 186 -0.47 -3.38 -8.79
CA PRO A 186 -1.02 -2.49 -7.78
C PRO A 186 -0.27 -2.51 -6.44
N LEU A 187 0.53 -3.56 -6.15
CA LEU A 187 1.40 -3.61 -4.97
C LEU A 187 2.41 -2.46 -4.94
N LEU A 188 2.92 -2.02 -6.09
CA LEU A 188 3.93 -0.98 -6.17
C LEU A 188 3.42 0.39 -5.71
N ARG A 189 2.12 0.58 -5.72
CA ARG A 189 1.46 1.82 -5.23
C ARG A 189 1.22 1.81 -3.73
N GLN A 190 1.46 0.68 -3.05
CA GLN A 190 1.28 0.59 -1.61
C GLN A 190 2.46 1.27 -0.88
N PRO A 191 2.24 2.28 -0.02
CA PRO A 191 3.31 3.04 0.62
C PRO A 191 4.26 2.18 1.47
N THR A 192 3.72 1.06 1.96
CA THR A 192 4.43 0.13 2.85
C THR A 192 5.09 -1.02 2.12
N PHE A 193 4.85 -1.15 0.81
CA PHE A 193 5.43 -2.22 0.01
C PHE A 193 6.86 -1.88 -0.43
N ARG A 194 7.73 -2.89 -0.46
CA ARG A 194 9.13 -2.76 -0.85
C ARG A 194 9.45 -3.72 -2.00
N ILE A 195 10.23 -3.23 -2.96
CA ILE A 195 10.74 -3.99 -4.10
C ILE A 195 12.25 -4.13 -4.01
N GLY A 196 12.80 -5.17 -4.61
CA GLY A 196 14.24 -5.30 -4.78
C GLY A 196 14.80 -4.21 -5.69
N LYS A 197 15.83 -3.51 -5.22
CA LYS A 197 16.46 -2.41 -5.97
C LYS A 197 17.73 -2.83 -6.68
N THR A 198 18.49 -3.72 -6.09
CA THR A 198 19.77 -4.19 -6.62
C THR A 198 19.95 -5.68 -6.33
N GLY A 199 21.00 -6.30 -6.91
CA GLY A 199 21.43 -7.64 -6.63
C GLY A 199 20.37 -8.73 -6.89
N VAL A 200 20.41 -9.79 -6.10
CA VAL A 200 19.48 -10.91 -6.18
C VAL A 200 18.04 -10.46 -5.89
N GLU A 201 17.86 -9.53 -4.93
CA GLU A 201 16.55 -8.99 -4.60
C GLU A 201 15.83 -8.40 -5.82
N ALA A 202 16.56 -7.67 -6.68
CA ALA A 202 16.03 -7.12 -7.92
C ALA A 202 15.91 -8.16 -9.03
N ALA A 203 16.94 -9.00 -9.19
CA ALA A 203 17.00 -9.98 -10.29
C ALA A 203 15.86 -11.00 -10.26
N VAL A 204 15.40 -11.39 -9.07
CA VAL A 204 14.31 -12.35 -8.90
C VAL A 204 13.09 -11.74 -8.21
N GLU A 205 12.91 -10.43 -8.32
CA GLU A 205 11.86 -9.64 -7.68
C GLU A 205 10.47 -10.26 -7.84
N LYS A 206 10.06 -10.57 -9.08
CA LYS A 206 8.73 -11.14 -9.38
C LYS A 206 8.48 -12.50 -8.70
N LYS A 207 9.53 -13.27 -8.43
CA LYS A 207 9.45 -14.56 -7.73
C LYS A 207 9.33 -14.36 -6.23
N LEU A 208 10.09 -13.40 -5.67
CA LEU A 208 10.10 -13.08 -4.25
C LEU A 208 8.86 -12.30 -3.79
N ARG A 209 8.30 -11.44 -4.65
CA ARG A 209 7.16 -10.56 -4.35
C ARG A 209 5.90 -11.31 -3.95
N GLY A 210 5.59 -12.43 -4.61
CA GLY A 210 4.31 -13.13 -4.48
C GLY A 210 3.19 -12.47 -5.31
N LYS A 211 1.94 -12.71 -4.91
CA LYS A 211 0.77 -12.12 -5.57
C LYS A 211 -0.14 -11.46 -4.54
N ALA A 212 -0.59 -10.24 -4.85
CA ALA A 212 -1.53 -9.50 -4.03
C ALA A 212 -2.83 -10.27 -3.78
N GLY A 213 -3.34 -10.19 -2.56
CA GLY A 213 -4.71 -10.52 -2.27
C GLY A 213 -5.61 -9.29 -2.42
N ARG A 214 -6.92 -9.49 -2.47
CA ARG A 214 -7.92 -8.43 -2.57
C ARG A 214 -9.02 -8.65 -1.54
N LEU A 215 -9.19 -7.67 -0.65
CA LEU A 215 -10.28 -7.62 0.30
C LEU A 215 -11.35 -6.67 -0.24
N LYS A 216 -12.59 -7.16 -0.36
CA LYS A 216 -13.72 -6.31 -0.76
C LYS A 216 -14.05 -5.35 0.37
N VAL A 217 -14.05 -4.06 0.07
CA VAL A 217 -14.40 -3.01 1.01
C VAL A 217 -15.54 -2.16 0.46
N GLU A 218 -16.44 -1.73 1.32
CA GLU A 218 -17.48 -0.77 0.99
C GLU A 218 -16.95 0.63 1.26
N VAL A 219 -17.04 1.50 0.27
CA VAL A 219 -16.59 2.88 0.37
C VAL A 219 -17.76 3.85 0.24
N ASN A 220 -17.66 5.00 0.89
CA ASN A 220 -18.60 6.11 0.69
C ASN A 220 -18.25 6.93 -0.58
N ALA A 221 -19.06 7.95 -0.89
CA ALA A 221 -18.88 8.80 -2.07
C ALA A 221 -17.52 9.53 -2.15
N VAL A 222 -16.77 9.64 -1.07
CA VAL A 222 -15.43 10.23 -1.03
C VAL A 222 -14.31 9.18 -0.97
N GLY A 223 -14.66 7.88 -1.11
CA GLY A 223 -13.67 6.79 -1.14
C GLY A 223 -13.22 6.26 0.23
N ARG A 224 -13.83 6.73 1.33
CA ARG A 224 -13.51 6.24 2.69
C ARG A 224 -14.13 4.86 2.91
N ILE A 225 -13.36 3.92 3.47
CA ILE A 225 -13.83 2.59 3.85
C ILE A 225 -14.86 2.70 4.99
N VAL A 226 -16.07 2.21 4.74
CA VAL A 226 -17.18 2.16 5.70
C VAL A 226 -17.31 0.77 6.32
N ARG A 227 -17.03 -0.28 5.53
CA ARG A 227 -17.11 -1.67 5.95
C ARG A 227 -16.09 -2.51 5.21
N GLU A 228 -15.49 -3.45 5.91
CA GLU A 228 -14.67 -4.51 5.33
C GLU A 228 -15.44 -5.84 5.35
N TRP A 229 -15.32 -6.61 4.28
CA TRP A 229 -15.90 -7.95 4.22
C TRP A 229 -14.85 -8.95 4.69
N PRO A 230 -15.19 -9.83 5.65
CA PRO A 230 -14.21 -10.69 6.30
C PRO A 230 -13.56 -11.72 5.39
N GLU A 231 -14.20 -12.03 4.25
CA GLU A 231 -13.66 -12.98 3.28
C GLU A 231 -12.99 -12.24 2.13
N PRO A 232 -11.67 -12.40 1.95
CA PRO A 232 -10.99 -11.83 0.81
C PRO A 232 -11.48 -12.49 -0.49
N LYS A 233 -11.75 -11.69 -1.52
CA LYS A 233 -12.12 -12.19 -2.84
C LYS A 233 -11.00 -13.07 -3.42
N ASP A 234 -9.76 -12.62 -3.25
CA ASP A 234 -8.56 -13.36 -3.63
C ASP A 234 -7.60 -13.34 -2.44
N ARG A 235 -7.12 -14.50 -2.03
CA ARG A 235 -6.10 -14.59 -0.97
C ARG A 235 -4.74 -14.14 -1.48
N ALA A 236 -3.98 -13.45 -0.66
CA ALA A 236 -2.59 -13.16 -0.96
C ALA A 236 -1.78 -14.46 -1.04
N ILE A 237 -0.95 -14.57 -2.08
CA ILE A 237 -0.05 -15.71 -2.26
C ILE A 237 1.36 -15.26 -1.92
N PRO A 238 1.98 -15.80 -0.86
CA PRO A 238 3.34 -15.45 -0.48
C PRO A 238 4.33 -15.66 -1.62
N GLY A 239 5.40 -14.88 -1.62
CA GLY A 239 6.51 -15.07 -2.54
C GLY A 239 7.19 -16.43 -2.33
N LYS A 240 7.83 -16.92 -3.37
CA LYS A 240 8.56 -18.19 -3.32
C LYS A 240 9.96 -17.97 -2.75
N ASP A 241 10.41 -18.90 -1.92
CA ASP A 241 11.77 -18.93 -1.45
C ASP A 241 12.75 -19.16 -2.62
N VAL A 242 13.91 -18.54 -2.52
CA VAL A 242 14.99 -18.63 -3.51
C VAL A 242 16.23 -19.21 -2.82
N TRP A 243 16.77 -20.26 -3.41
CA TRP A 243 18.00 -20.90 -2.97
C TRP A 243 19.14 -20.44 -3.86
N LEU A 244 20.21 -19.99 -3.22
CA LEU A 244 21.44 -19.61 -3.90
C LEU A 244 22.46 -20.74 -3.78
N THR A 245 23.46 -20.71 -4.64
CA THR A 245 24.58 -21.65 -4.60
C THR A 245 25.65 -21.23 -3.58
N LEU A 246 25.51 -20.02 -3.01
CA LEU A 246 26.42 -19.47 -2.00
C LEU A 246 26.44 -20.33 -0.74
N ASP A 247 27.57 -20.29 -0.05
CA ASP A 247 27.80 -20.95 1.22
C ASP A 247 28.11 -19.87 2.27
N ALA A 248 27.24 -19.76 3.27
CA ALA A 248 27.30 -18.65 4.24
C ALA A 248 28.59 -18.77 5.12
N ASP A 249 28.96 -19.96 5.50
CA ASP A 249 30.13 -20.17 6.36
C ASP A 249 31.42 -19.87 5.58
N LEU A 250 31.48 -20.32 4.33
CA LEU A 250 32.62 -20.05 3.47
C LEU A 250 32.78 -18.56 3.16
N GLN A 251 31.65 -17.86 2.93
CA GLN A 251 31.63 -16.41 2.74
C GLN A 251 32.09 -15.66 3.97
N ALA A 252 31.61 -16.07 5.16
CA ALA A 252 32.04 -15.49 6.44
C ALA A 252 33.54 -15.67 6.65
N ARG A 253 34.05 -16.89 6.39
CA ARG A 253 35.48 -17.16 6.51
C ARG A 253 36.33 -16.35 5.52
N ALA A 254 35.87 -16.20 4.30
CA ALA A 254 36.54 -15.34 3.33
C ALA A 254 36.58 -13.87 3.80
N ALA A 255 35.47 -13.33 4.34
CA ALA A 255 35.45 -11.96 4.86
C ALA A 255 36.40 -11.73 6.04
N GLU A 256 36.50 -12.72 6.97
CA GLU A 256 37.46 -12.68 8.09
C GLU A 256 38.91 -12.55 7.60
N LEU A 257 39.28 -13.19 6.48
CA LEU A 257 40.64 -13.18 5.95
C LEU A 257 40.98 -11.85 5.25
N PHE A 258 39.98 -11.02 4.87
CA PHE A 258 40.21 -9.68 4.34
C PHE A 258 40.52 -8.68 5.45
N GLU A 259 40.06 -8.93 6.69
CA GLU A 259 40.18 -8.01 7.83
C GLU A 259 39.66 -6.58 7.45
N GLU A 260 40.56 -5.60 7.36
CA GLU A 260 40.27 -4.22 6.96
C GLU A 260 40.64 -3.93 5.50
N ASP A 261 41.16 -4.90 4.75
CA ASP A 261 41.59 -4.71 3.38
C ASP A 261 40.39 -4.59 2.43
N SER A 262 40.57 -3.78 1.38
CA SER A 262 39.62 -3.65 0.27
C SER A 262 39.93 -4.64 -0.82
N GLY A 263 38.92 -5.31 -1.34
CA GLY A 263 39.11 -6.25 -2.43
C GLY A 263 37.88 -7.10 -2.71
N GLY A 264 38.05 -8.11 -3.54
CA GLY A 264 36.99 -9.07 -3.86
C GLY A 264 37.49 -10.48 -3.96
N ALA A 265 36.68 -11.46 -3.57
CA ALA A 265 36.93 -12.87 -3.69
C ALA A 265 35.72 -13.58 -4.32
N ALA A 266 36.04 -14.52 -5.23
CA ALA A 266 35.07 -15.44 -5.77
C ALA A 266 35.58 -16.87 -5.67
N VAL A 267 34.76 -17.77 -5.12
CA VAL A 267 35.06 -19.21 -5.05
C VAL A 267 34.04 -19.92 -5.94
N VAL A 268 34.55 -20.67 -6.91
CA VAL A 268 33.75 -21.41 -7.88
C VAL A 268 34.00 -22.89 -7.77
N ALA A 269 32.94 -23.67 -7.72
CA ALA A 269 33.05 -25.14 -7.76
C ALA A 269 33.44 -25.59 -9.19
N VAL A 270 34.62 -26.09 -9.37
CA VAL A 270 35.18 -26.38 -10.72
C VAL A 270 34.31 -27.33 -11.54
N MET A 271 33.70 -28.34 -10.88
CA MET A 271 32.90 -29.35 -11.59
C MET A 271 31.48 -28.87 -12.01
N THR A 272 30.92 -27.90 -11.28
CA THR A 272 29.54 -27.45 -11.52
C THR A 272 29.42 -26.03 -12.01
N GLY A 273 30.46 -25.21 -11.88
CA GLY A 273 30.48 -23.78 -12.16
C GLY A 273 29.71 -22.95 -11.15
N GLU A 274 29.22 -23.52 -10.06
CA GLU A 274 28.45 -22.84 -9.03
C GLU A 274 29.34 -21.91 -8.21
N LEU A 275 28.89 -20.68 -7.99
CA LEU A 275 29.50 -19.74 -7.07
C LEU A 275 29.21 -20.16 -5.63
N ARG A 276 30.26 -20.38 -4.84
CA ARG A 276 30.18 -20.69 -3.41
C ARG A 276 30.38 -19.45 -2.55
N THR A 277 31.21 -18.52 -3.02
CA THR A 277 31.50 -17.25 -2.38
C THR A 277 31.58 -16.17 -3.45
N LEU A 278 30.99 -15.03 -3.16
CA LEU A 278 31.15 -13.82 -3.95
C LEU A 278 31.18 -12.63 -2.98
N LEU A 279 32.38 -12.23 -2.61
CA LEU A 279 32.65 -11.21 -1.61
C LEU A 279 33.20 -9.95 -2.27
N SER A 280 32.78 -8.79 -1.79
CA SER A 280 33.36 -7.48 -2.11
C SER A 280 33.49 -6.68 -0.82
N MET A 281 34.67 -6.14 -0.56
CA MET A 281 34.99 -5.35 0.62
C MET A 281 35.40 -3.94 0.22
N PRO A 282 35.01 -2.89 0.95
CA PRO A 282 34.17 -2.91 2.14
C PRO A 282 32.68 -3.21 1.85
N THR A 283 31.98 -3.74 2.84
CA THR A 283 30.55 -4.03 2.79
C THR A 283 29.73 -2.87 3.34
N PHE A 284 28.41 -2.89 3.11
CA PHE A 284 27.44 -1.98 3.75
C PHE A 284 26.35 -2.81 4.44
N ASP A 285 25.70 -2.30 5.49
CA ASP A 285 24.59 -3.01 6.12
C ASP A 285 23.29 -2.73 5.33
N GLY A 286 22.72 -3.78 4.74
CA GLY A 286 21.45 -3.69 4.00
C GLY A 286 20.20 -3.47 4.88
N ASN A 287 20.37 -3.50 6.21
CA ASN A 287 19.31 -3.22 7.18
C ASN A 287 19.22 -1.72 7.57
N SER A 288 20.15 -0.89 7.12
CA SER A 288 20.25 0.54 7.47
C SER A 288 19.59 1.45 6.44
#